data_f8dc027069c4c67d8abaa3afcc0de680
#
_entry.id   f8dc027069c4c67d8abaa3afcc0de680
#
_cell.length_a   1.000
_cell.length_b   1.000
_cell.length_c   1.000
_cell.angle_alpha   90.00
_cell.angle_beta   90.00
_cell.angle_gamma   90.00
#
_symmetry.space_group_name_H-M   'P 1'
#
loop_
_entity.id
_entity.type
_entity.pdbx_description
1 polymer ?
#
loop_
_entity_poly.entity_id
_entity_poly.type
_entity_poly.pdbx_seq_one_letter_code
_entity_poly.pdbx_strand_id
1 'polypeptide(L)'
;MSLISALANVHHQGQFGDFEDKKGDDLLKITEKKNLLIVQIVQFKNSNIPFESIDIDGLKLKDFPLNVSFNDNTRILWNGPKNWLLVSSKKDLINDISSTCKEIDFAITDLSHSRTIIEIEGNLAREVIKKGSPLNINELGEGDCSNSVSYTHLTLPTKRIV
;
A
#
# COMPACT_ATOMS: atom_id res chain seq x y z
N MET A 1 7.24 1.33 23.42
CA MET A 1 6.65 0.05 22.94
C MET A 1 7.30 -0.28 21.61
N SER A 2 7.90 -1.46 21.46
CA SER A 2 8.37 -1.88 20.14
C SER A 2 7.17 -2.24 19.25
N LEU A 3 7.15 -1.71 18.02
CA LEU A 3 6.13 -2.03 17.04
C LEU A 3 6.29 -3.51 16.64
N ILE A 4 5.32 -4.33 16.99
CA ILE A 4 5.29 -5.74 16.56
C ILE A 4 4.53 -5.77 15.22
N SER A 5 5.17 -6.32 14.19
CA SER A 5 4.53 -6.53 12.89
C SER A 5 3.31 -7.45 13.02
N ALA A 6 2.24 -7.16 12.29
CA ALA A 6 1.07 -8.04 12.18
C ALA A 6 1.44 -9.43 11.64
N LEU A 7 2.55 -9.55 10.93
CA LEU A 7 3.06 -10.82 10.36
C LEU A 7 4.20 -11.46 11.17
N ALA A 8 4.54 -10.93 12.35
CA ALA A 8 5.71 -11.37 13.12
C ALA A 8 5.80 -12.89 13.32
N ASN A 9 4.66 -13.56 13.44
CA ASN A 9 4.59 -14.99 13.72
C ASN A 9 4.39 -15.87 12.48
N VAL A 10 4.15 -15.30 11.30
CA VAL A 10 3.77 -16.06 10.11
C VAL A 10 4.61 -15.73 8.88
N HIS A 11 5.30 -14.59 8.87
CA HIS A 11 6.10 -14.16 7.73
C HIS A 11 7.55 -14.65 7.85
N HIS A 12 7.98 -15.46 6.91
CA HIS A 12 9.37 -15.84 6.71
C HIS A 12 9.95 -15.01 5.57
N GLN A 13 10.93 -14.16 5.90
CA GLN A 13 11.68 -13.42 4.89
C GLN A 13 12.67 -14.36 4.21
N GLY A 14 12.84 -14.20 2.89
CA GLY A 14 13.82 -15.00 2.17
C GLY A 14 13.65 -14.95 0.66
N GLN A 15 14.40 -15.81 0.01
CA GLN A 15 14.28 -16.10 -1.40
C GLN A 15 13.40 -17.33 -1.59
N PHE A 16 12.47 -17.26 -2.50
CA PHE A 16 11.51 -18.31 -2.77
C PHE A 16 11.56 -18.70 -4.24
N GLY A 17 11.41 -19.98 -4.53
CA GLY A 17 11.38 -20.51 -5.88
C GLY A 17 11.84 -21.96 -5.91
N ASP A 18 11.91 -22.53 -7.10
CA ASP A 18 12.49 -23.84 -7.38
C ASP A 18 13.98 -23.67 -7.63
N PHE A 19 14.80 -24.29 -6.80
CA PHE A 19 16.24 -24.06 -6.74
C PHE A 19 17.06 -25.07 -7.57
N GLU A 20 16.45 -26.17 -8.05
CA GLU A 20 17.23 -27.28 -8.61
C GLU A 20 17.86 -26.96 -9.97
N ASP A 21 17.24 -26.05 -10.79
CA ASP A 21 17.76 -25.75 -12.13
C ASP A 21 17.74 -24.25 -12.51
N LYS A 22 17.46 -23.35 -11.56
CA LYS A 22 17.27 -21.91 -11.85
C LYS A 22 18.44 -21.05 -11.44
N LYS A 23 18.81 -20.16 -12.34
CA LYS A 23 19.76 -19.08 -12.05
C LYS A 23 19.17 -18.16 -10.99
N GLY A 24 20.02 -17.54 -10.16
CA GLY A 24 19.60 -16.64 -9.09
C GLY A 24 18.62 -15.53 -9.51
N ASP A 25 18.64 -15.13 -10.77
CA ASP A 25 17.77 -14.11 -11.37
C ASP A 25 16.28 -14.54 -11.47
N ASP A 26 15.99 -15.83 -11.39
CA ASP A 26 14.63 -16.38 -11.43
C ASP A 26 13.99 -16.48 -10.04
N LEU A 27 14.74 -16.16 -9.00
CA LEU A 27 14.26 -16.22 -7.62
C LEU A 27 13.47 -14.98 -7.26
N LEU A 28 12.48 -15.16 -6.40
CA LEU A 28 11.71 -14.08 -5.80
C LEU A 28 12.26 -13.73 -4.43
N LYS A 29 12.46 -12.45 -4.19
CA LYS A 29 12.74 -11.93 -2.87
C LYS A 29 11.49 -11.29 -2.31
N ILE A 30 11.04 -11.76 -1.15
CA ILE A 30 9.86 -11.26 -0.44
C ILE A 30 10.34 -10.60 0.84
N THR A 31 10.03 -9.31 0.99
CA THR A 31 10.48 -8.52 2.14
C THR A 31 9.32 -7.72 2.73
N GLU A 32 9.14 -7.80 4.04
CA GLU A 32 8.23 -6.90 4.75
C GLU A 32 8.91 -5.55 4.99
N LYS A 33 8.30 -4.46 4.51
CA LYS A 33 8.73 -3.10 4.83
C LYS A 33 8.17 -2.69 6.18
N LYS A 34 9.04 -2.56 7.17
CA LYS A 34 8.70 -2.23 8.56
C LYS A 34 8.91 -0.75 8.86
N ASN A 35 8.35 -0.33 9.99
CA ASN A 35 8.54 1.03 10.53
C ASN A 35 8.03 2.16 9.62
N LEU A 36 7.01 1.90 8.83
CA LEU A 36 6.35 2.89 8.01
C LEU A 36 5.17 3.53 8.75
N LEU A 37 4.94 4.81 8.50
CA LEU A 37 3.70 5.49 8.82
C LEU A 37 2.70 5.20 7.70
N ILE A 38 1.53 4.68 8.04
CA ILE A 38 0.46 4.40 7.08
C ILE A 38 -0.80 5.12 7.57
N VAL A 39 -1.28 6.09 6.79
CA VAL A 39 -2.41 6.95 7.18
C VAL A 39 -3.45 6.94 6.06
N GLN A 40 -4.70 6.71 6.43
CA GLN A 40 -5.83 6.95 5.55
C GLN A 40 -6.34 8.38 5.75
N ILE A 41 -6.54 9.09 4.65
CA ILE A 41 -7.07 10.46 4.61
C ILE A 41 -8.35 10.42 3.78
N VAL A 42 -9.46 10.80 4.39
CA VAL A 42 -10.77 10.84 3.72
C VAL A 42 -11.34 12.24 3.84
N GLN A 43 -11.63 12.89 2.70
CA GLN A 43 -12.32 14.16 2.70
C GLN A 43 -13.83 13.97 2.86
N PHE A 44 -14.44 14.74 3.77
CA PHE A 44 -15.88 14.69 3.96
C PHE A 44 -16.65 15.23 2.76
N LYS A 45 -17.83 14.67 2.52
CA LYS A 45 -18.67 15.07 1.40
C LYS A 45 -19.04 16.54 1.42
N ASN A 46 -19.21 17.11 2.61
CA ASN A 46 -19.63 18.49 2.83
C ASN A 46 -18.46 19.47 2.92
N SER A 47 -17.23 19.02 2.77
CA SER A 47 -16.07 19.90 2.73
C SER A 47 -16.03 20.67 1.41
N ASN A 48 -15.80 21.98 1.50
CA ASN A 48 -15.64 22.88 0.36
C ASN A 48 -14.15 23.18 0.07
N ILE A 49 -13.22 22.57 0.82
CA ILE A 49 -11.79 22.77 0.59
C ILE A 49 -11.39 22.00 -0.67
N PRO A 50 -10.73 22.66 -1.64
CA PRO A 50 -10.16 21.94 -2.77
C PRO A 50 -9.01 21.05 -2.27
N PHE A 51 -9.12 19.75 -2.48
CA PHE A 51 -8.11 18.79 -2.03
C PHE A 51 -6.75 19.03 -2.71
N GLU A 52 -6.72 19.62 -3.90
CA GLU A 52 -5.49 20.00 -4.60
C GLU A 52 -4.69 21.09 -3.88
N SER A 53 -5.34 21.84 -2.96
CA SER A 53 -4.65 22.82 -2.12
C SER A 53 -3.90 22.17 -0.95
N ILE A 54 -4.19 20.93 -0.65
CA ILE A 54 -3.54 20.18 0.43
C ILE A 54 -2.16 19.69 -0.05
N ASP A 55 -1.13 20.14 0.64
CA ASP A 55 0.25 19.72 0.43
C ASP A 55 0.75 18.97 1.67
N ILE A 56 1.24 17.77 1.45
CA ILE A 56 1.80 16.92 2.50
C ILE A 56 3.17 16.44 2.02
N ASP A 57 4.22 16.86 2.70
CA ASP A 57 5.61 16.52 2.35
C ASP A 57 5.99 16.89 0.90
N GLY A 58 5.45 18.04 0.39
CA GLY A 58 5.65 18.49 -0.99
C GLY A 58 4.81 17.75 -2.04
N LEU A 59 3.88 16.91 -1.61
CA LEU A 59 2.99 16.14 -2.49
C LEU A 59 1.55 16.64 -2.35
N LYS A 60 0.88 16.82 -3.48
CA LYS A 60 -0.53 17.21 -3.51
C LYS A 60 -1.44 16.01 -3.60
N LEU A 61 -2.61 16.10 -2.94
CA LEU A 61 -3.67 15.13 -3.11
C LEU A 61 -4.24 15.22 -4.53
N LYS A 62 -4.42 14.08 -5.17
CA LYS A 62 -5.03 13.97 -6.51
C LYS A 62 -6.15 12.97 -6.47
N ASP A 63 -7.37 13.38 -6.86
CA ASP A 63 -8.53 12.49 -6.89
C ASP A 63 -8.74 11.92 -8.31
N PHE A 64 -7.74 11.16 -8.74
CA PHE A 64 -7.73 10.50 -10.03
C PHE A 64 -7.40 9.01 -9.87
N PRO A 65 -8.21 8.11 -10.43
CA PRO A 65 -8.01 6.66 -10.30
C PRO A 65 -6.60 6.22 -10.70
N LEU A 66 -6.09 5.24 -9.99
CA LEU A 66 -4.76 4.63 -10.18
C LEU A 66 -3.56 5.56 -9.94
N ASN A 67 -3.79 6.80 -9.50
CA ASN A 67 -2.72 7.78 -9.33
C ASN A 67 -1.92 7.55 -8.04
N VAL A 68 -0.62 7.70 -8.16
CA VAL A 68 0.32 7.79 -7.04
C VAL A 68 1.13 9.08 -7.16
N SER A 69 1.13 9.89 -6.11
CA SER A 69 2.08 10.99 -5.94
C SER A 69 3.18 10.52 -5.00
N PHE A 70 4.45 10.69 -5.33
CA PHE A 70 5.53 10.18 -4.50
C PHE A 70 6.78 11.07 -4.55
N ASN A 71 7.56 10.98 -3.49
CA ASN A 71 8.93 11.46 -3.37
C ASN A 71 9.79 10.35 -2.72
N ASP A 72 11.01 10.66 -2.32
CA ASP A 72 11.95 9.68 -1.74
C ASP A 72 11.44 9.01 -0.47
N ASN A 73 10.60 9.68 0.31
CA ASN A 73 10.16 9.23 1.64
C ASN A 73 8.68 8.90 1.73
N THR A 74 7.85 9.53 0.90
CA THR A 74 6.39 9.53 1.04
C THR A 74 5.73 9.15 -0.27
N ARG A 75 4.68 8.34 -0.17
CA ARG A 75 3.79 7.97 -1.28
C ARG A 75 2.35 8.24 -0.86
N ILE A 76 1.59 8.90 -1.73
CA ILE A 76 0.15 9.12 -1.57
C ILE A 76 -0.54 8.39 -2.71
N LEU A 77 -1.29 7.34 -2.35
CA LEU A 77 -1.99 6.48 -3.28
C LEU A 77 -3.48 6.84 -3.28
N TRP A 78 -4.07 6.95 -4.46
CA TRP A 78 -5.51 7.05 -4.59
C TRP A 78 -6.17 5.72 -4.15
N ASN A 79 -7.07 5.79 -3.18
CA ASN A 79 -7.75 4.62 -2.60
C ASN A 79 -9.25 4.60 -2.89
N GLY A 80 -9.75 5.63 -3.57
CA GLY A 80 -11.14 5.84 -3.93
C GLY A 80 -11.47 7.33 -4.01
N PRO A 81 -12.65 7.72 -4.47
CA PRO A 81 -13.06 9.12 -4.54
C PRO A 81 -12.92 9.80 -3.17
N LYS A 82 -12.19 10.91 -3.14
CA LYS A 82 -11.89 11.66 -1.91
C LYS A 82 -11.26 10.83 -0.77
N ASN A 83 -10.53 9.78 -1.12
CA ASN A 83 -9.92 8.85 -0.19
C ASN A 83 -8.50 8.50 -0.65
N TRP A 84 -7.53 8.73 0.21
CA TRP A 84 -6.12 8.49 -0.08
C TRP A 84 -5.47 7.65 1.01
N LEU A 85 -4.51 6.84 0.62
CA LEU A 85 -3.64 6.11 1.51
C LEU A 85 -2.24 6.72 1.41
N LEU A 86 -1.75 7.27 2.52
CA LEU A 86 -0.41 7.81 2.62
C LEU A 86 0.50 6.78 3.29
N VAL A 87 1.66 6.57 2.71
CA VAL A 87 2.73 5.72 3.26
C VAL A 87 4.01 6.52 3.31
N SER A 88 4.65 6.61 4.47
CA SER A 88 5.89 7.38 4.64
C SER A 88 6.88 6.70 5.58
N SER A 89 8.18 6.92 5.34
CA SER A 89 9.25 6.60 6.28
C SER A 89 9.36 7.62 7.44
N LYS A 90 8.78 8.82 7.27
CA LYS A 90 8.78 9.91 8.25
C LYS A 90 7.61 9.74 9.22
N LYS A 91 7.87 9.28 10.44
CA LYS A 91 6.81 9.08 11.46
C LYS A 91 6.19 10.38 11.97
N ASP A 92 6.98 11.44 12.02
CA ASP A 92 6.54 12.74 12.54
C ASP A 92 5.55 13.44 11.58
N LEU A 93 5.44 12.95 10.35
CA LEU A 93 4.53 13.49 9.34
C LEU A 93 3.05 13.43 9.76
N ILE A 94 2.69 12.58 10.73
CA ILE A 94 1.33 12.51 11.27
C ILE A 94 0.86 13.86 11.87
N ASN A 95 1.78 14.60 12.49
CA ASN A 95 1.48 15.90 13.07
C ASN A 95 1.21 16.95 11.97
N ASP A 96 2.00 16.91 10.89
CA ASP A 96 1.84 17.80 9.75
C ASP A 96 0.52 17.50 9.01
N ILE A 97 0.19 16.23 8.85
CA ILE A 97 -1.09 15.80 8.26
C ILE A 97 -2.25 16.33 9.10
N SER A 98 -2.21 16.17 10.43
CA SER A 98 -3.27 16.61 11.32
C SER A 98 -3.41 18.14 11.36
N SER A 99 -2.33 18.87 11.17
CA SER A 99 -2.37 20.34 11.10
C SER A 99 -2.93 20.86 9.78
N THR A 100 -2.64 20.16 8.68
CA THR A 100 -3.02 20.52 7.32
C THR A 100 -4.44 20.06 6.99
N CYS A 101 -4.79 18.83 7.34
CA CYS A 101 -6.10 18.22 7.13
C CYS A 101 -6.95 18.38 8.41
N LYS A 102 -7.72 19.46 8.48
CA LYS A 102 -8.53 19.75 9.69
C LYS A 102 -9.67 18.74 9.85
N GLU A 103 -9.96 18.35 11.07
CA GLU A 103 -11.01 17.38 11.43
C GLU A 103 -12.42 17.75 10.96
N ILE A 104 -12.70 19.01 10.69
CA ILE A 104 -13.99 19.46 10.14
C ILE A 104 -14.18 19.06 8.66
N ASP A 105 -13.06 18.87 7.93
CA ASP A 105 -13.04 18.62 6.50
C ASP A 105 -12.55 17.22 6.14
N PHE A 106 -11.74 16.62 7.01
CA PHE A 106 -11.06 15.35 6.77
C PHE A 106 -11.15 14.41 7.98
N ALA A 107 -11.30 13.12 7.70
CA ALA A 107 -11.03 12.06 8.65
C ALA A 107 -9.62 11.53 8.40
N ILE A 108 -8.82 11.46 9.46
CA ILE A 108 -7.45 10.93 9.45
C ILE A 108 -7.43 9.68 10.32
N THR A 109 -7.00 8.56 9.77
CA THR A 109 -6.91 7.29 10.49
C THR A 109 -5.50 6.73 10.37
N ASP A 110 -4.82 6.55 11.49
CA ASP A 110 -3.53 5.86 11.54
C ASP A 110 -3.75 4.35 11.41
N LEU A 111 -3.24 3.79 10.33
CA LEU A 111 -3.31 2.37 9.98
C LEU A 111 -1.96 1.65 10.14
N SER A 112 -0.94 2.31 10.69
CA SER A 112 0.43 1.78 10.78
C SER A 112 0.52 0.43 11.51
N HIS A 113 -0.41 0.18 12.44
CA HIS A 113 -0.47 -1.08 13.20
C HIS A 113 -1.43 -2.13 12.62
N SER A 114 -2.25 -1.75 11.65
CA SER A 114 -3.28 -2.63 11.07
C SER A 114 -3.01 -3.01 9.61
N ARG A 115 -1.95 -2.48 9.02
CA ARG A 115 -1.55 -2.74 7.63
C ARG A 115 -0.11 -3.21 7.57
N THR A 116 0.17 -4.03 6.58
CA THR A 116 1.52 -4.52 6.27
C THR A 116 1.82 -4.26 4.82
N ILE A 117 3.06 -3.85 4.55
CA ILE A 117 3.56 -3.66 3.19
C ILE A 117 4.58 -4.77 2.90
N ILE A 118 4.30 -5.54 1.88
CA ILE A 118 5.18 -6.59 1.38
C ILE A 118 5.71 -6.15 0.01
N GLU A 119 7.02 -6.14 -0.11
CA GLU A 119 7.72 -5.94 -1.37
C GLU A 119 8.09 -7.28 -1.96
N ILE A 120 7.80 -7.44 -3.24
CA ILE A 120 8.16 -8.64 -4.01
C ILE A 120 9.07 -8.19 -5.15
N GLU A 121 10.31 -8.66 -5.13
CA GLU A 121 11.33 -8.35 -6.14
C GLU A 121 11.68 -9.61 -6.94
N GLY A 122 11.99 -9.44 -8.22
CA GLY A 122 12.44 -10.50 -9.13
C GLY A 122 11.67 -10.53 -10.44
N ASN A 123 12.25 -11.15 -11.45
CA ASN A 123 11.69 -11.20 -12.81
C ASN A 123 10.29 -11.82 -12.87
N LEU A 124 10.01 -12.77 -11.99
CA LEU A 124 8.73 -13.47 -11.91
C LEU A 124 7.73 -12.86 -10.93
N ALA A 125 8.05 -11.72 -10.30
CA ALA A 125 7.18 -11.09 -9.29
C ALA A 125 5.77 -10.80 -9.83
N ARG A 126 5.65 -10.27 -11.05
CA ARG A 126 4.37 -10.01 -11.70
C ARG A 126 3.56 -11.29 -11.95
N GLU A 127 4.21 -12.38 -12.35
CA GLU A 127 3.54 -13.66 -12.61
C GLU A 127 2.98 -14.28 -11.32
N VAL A 128 3.68 -14.12 -10.20
CA VAL A 128 3.17 -14.60 -8.91
C VAL A 128 1.95 -13.79 -8.46
N ILE A 129 2.01 -12.45 -8.58
CA ILE A 129 0.87 -11.60 -8.22
C ILE A 129 -0.35 -11.91 -9.09
N LYS A 130 -0.18 -12.15 -10.40
CA LYS A 130 -1.27 -12.55 -11.30
C LYS A 130 -2.01 -13.81 -10.87
N LYS A 131 -1.31 -14.78 -10.27
CA LYS A 131 -1.95 -16.01 -9.79
C LYS A 131 -2.91 -15.77 -8.64
N GLY A 132 -2.69 -14.71 -7.86
CA GLY A 132 -3.49 -14.37 -6.69
C GLY A 132 -4.40 -13.15 -6.85
N SER A 133 -4.33 -12.43 -7.98
CA SER A 133 -5.06 -11.18 -8.21
C SER A 133 -5.83 -11.20 -9.52
N PRO A 134 -7.11 -10.80 -9.56
CA PRO A 134 -7.86 -10.64 -10.81
C PRO A 134 -7.43 -9.39 -11.61
N LEU A 135 -6.54 -8.57 -11.08
CA LEU A 135 -6.07 -7.37 -11.74
C LEU A 135 -5.15 -7.72 -12.91
N ASN A 136 -5.25 -6.94 -13.98
CA ASN A 136 -4.28 -6.99 -15.05
C ASN A 136 -2.99 -6.26 -14.65
N ILE A 137 -2.12 -6.97 -13.94
CA ILE A 137 -0.85 -6.43 -13.43
C ILE A 137 0.06 -5.92 -14.55
N ASN A 138 -0.12 -6.38 -15.78
CA ASN A 138 0.69 -5.94 -16.92
C ASN A 138 0.39 -4.50 -17.35
N GLU A 139 -0.83 -4.02 -17.07
CA GLU A 139 -1.25 -2.65 -17.37
C GLU A 139 -0.76 -1.64 -16.32
N LEU A 140 -0.32 -2.11 -15.14
CA LEU A 140 0.24 -1.24 -14.12
C LEU A 140 1.66 -0.83 -14.51
N GLY A 141 1.82 0.47 -14.75
CA GLY A 141 3.12 1.10 -14.98
C GLY A 141 3.88 1.36 -13.68
N GLU A 142 5.07 1.91 -13.83
CA GLU A 142 5.83 2.43 -12.70
C GLU A 142 5.11 3.64 -12.11
N GLY A 143 4.86 3.61 -10.80
CA GLY A 143 4.13 4.68 -10.09
C GLY A 143 2.60 4.54 -10.13
N ASP A 144 2.05 3.48 -10.70
CA ASP A 144 0.61 3.20 -10.64
C ASP A 144 0.23 2.43 -9.37
N CYS A 145 -1.02 2.59 -8.94
CA CYS A 145 -1.60 1.78 -7.87
C CYS A 145 -2.93 1.19 -8.29
N SER A 146 -3.31 0.10 -7.68
CA SER A 146 -4.64 -0.49 -7.88
C SER A 146 -5.10 -1.20 -6.62
N ASN A 147 -6.41 -1.19 -6.39
CA ASN A 147 -7.04 -1.92 -5.30
C ASN A 147 -7.61 -3.24 -5.80
N SER A 148 -7.37 -4.30 -5.04
CA SER A 148 -7.91 -5.63 -5.33
C SER A 148 -8.46 -6.29 -4.08
N VAL A 149 -9.56 -7.00 -4.23
CA VAL A 149 -10.17 -7.87 -3.20
C VAL A 149 -9.87 -9.35 -3.45
N SER A 150 -8.80 -9.63 -4.16
CA SER A 150 -8.50 -10.91 -4.79
C SER A 150 -8.47 -12.11 -3.85
N TYR A 151 -7.82 -12.00 -2.73
CA TYR A 151 -7.64 -13.16 -1.84
C TYR A 151 -8.90 -13.56 -1.07
N THR A 152 -9.87 -12.70 -0.89
CA THR A 152 -11.15 -13.05 -0.27
C THR A 152 -11.96 -14.01 -1.14
N HIS A 153 -11.85 -13.91 -2.44
CA HIS A 153 -12.53 -14.82 -3.38
C HIS A 153 -11.77 -16.14 -3.57
N LEU A 154 -10.45 -16.14 -3.46
CA LEU A 154 -9.62 -17.35 -3.61
C LEU A 154 -9.63 -18.24 -2.36
N THR A 155 -9.83 -17.67 -1.18
CA THR A 155 -9.86 -18.44 0.06
C THR A 155 -11.21 -19.11 0.34
N LEU A 156 -12.31 -18.61 -0.21
CA LEU A 156 -13.65 -19.19 -0.02
C LEU A 156 -13.79 -20.60 -0.61
N PRO A 157 -13.32 -20.91 -1.83
CA PRO A 157 -13.37 -22.27 -2.36
C PRO A 157 -12.51 -23.26 -1.60
N THR A 158 -11.32 -22.85 -1.15
CA THR A 158 -10.40 -23.74 -0.41
C THR A 158 -10.91 -24.10 0.97
N LYS A 159 -11.66 -23.25 1.62
CA LYS A 159 -12.31 -23.57 2.91
C LYS A 159 -13.49 -24.55 2.80
N ARG A 160 -13.99 -24.79 1.61
CA ARG A 160 -15.08 -25.77 1.35
C ARG A 160 -14.58 -27.14 0.99
N ILE A 161 -13.31 -27.29 0.71
CA ILE A 161 -12.68 -28.56 0.29
C ILE A 161 -12.03 -29.27 1.51
N VAL A 162 -11.86 -28.55 2.60
CA VAL A 162 -11.45 -29.09 3.89
C VAL A 162 -12.66 -29.16 4.79
#